data_96f6df2007f86daad0d43b2d5210eb19
#
_entry.id   96f6df2007f86daad0d43b2d5210eb19
#
_cell.length_a   1.000
_cell.length_b   1.000
_cell.length_c   1.000
_cell.angle_alpha   90.00
_cell.angle_beta   90.00
_cell.angle_gamma   90.00
#
_symmetry.space_group_name_H-M   'P 1'
#
loop_
_entity.id
_entity.type
_entity.pdbx_description
1 polymer ?
#
loop_
_entity_poly.entity_id
_entity_poly.type
_entity_poly.pdbx_seq_one_letter_code
_entity_poly.pdbx_strand_id
1 'polypeptide(L)'
;ARGQKISKACAACHSFDKGGANGVGPNLWGIVGKAKQGQSGYNYSGALIAHGNPKWEYIDLNEYLYKPKKYAPGTNMNFIGLKKPEDRAAIVAYLRSLSDSPVPLPTDAQIAAEEAKLAPPETEGEGEENSEETSNSDTTDTETSE
;
A
#
# COMPACT_ATOMS: atom_id res chain seq x y z
N ALA A 1 -4.26 -13.32 12.72
CA ALA A 1 -5.10 -12.19 12.34
C ALA A 1 -4.78 -11.69 10.93
N ARG A 2 -5.71 -10.94 10.33
CA ARG A 2 -5.62 -10.48 8.92
C ARG A 2 -4.36 -9.66 8.65
N GLY A 3 -4.02 -8.70 9.50
CA GLY A 3 -2.82 -7.87 9.36
C GLY A 3 -1.53 -8.69 9.30
N GLN A 4 -1.43 -9.71 10.11
CA GLN A 4 -0.28 -10.63 10.09
C GLN A 4 -0.19 -11.44 8.79
N LYS A 5 -1.31 -11.77 8.16
CA LYS A 5 -1.29 -12.40 6.83
C LYS A 5 -0.80 -11.44 5.75
N ILE A 6 -1.27 -10.20 5.80
CA ILE A 6 -0.87 -9.15 4.87
C ILE A 6 0.61 -8.82 5.02
N SER A 7 1.14 -8.79 6.24
CA SER A 7 2.55 -8.50 6.51
C SER A 7 3.53 -9.45 5.85
N LYS A 8 3.10 -10.63 5.44
CA LYS A 8 3.93 -11.58 4.69
C LYS A 8 4.42 -11.01 3.36
N ALA A 9 3.62 -10.20 2.71
CA ALA A 9 4.04 -9.49 1.49
C ALA A 9 5.10 -8.42 1.78
N CYS A 10 5.08 -7.83 2.97
CA CYS A 10 6.06 -6.85 3.41
C CYS A 10 7.38 -7.51 3.88
N ALA A 11 7.30 -8.72 4.38
CA ALA A 11 8.43 -9.47 4.94
C ALA A 11 9.53 -9.79 3.90
N ALA A 12 9.21 -9.70 2.61
CA ALA A 12 10.19 -9.84 1.55
C ALA A 12 11.27 -8.72 1.59
N CYS A 13 10.91 -7.55 2.12
CA CYS A 13 11.78 -6.38 2.16
C CYS A 13 12.03 -5.85 3.58
N HIS A 14 11.15 -6.12 4.53
CA HIS A 14 11.18 -5.58 5.89
C HIS A 14 11.31 -6.67 6.95
N SER A 15 11.97 -6.35 8.05
CA SER A 15 11.89 -7.12 9.30
C SER A 15 10.92 -6.45 10.28
N PHE A 16 10.37 -7.25 11.20
CA PHE A 16 9.35 -6.81 12.16
C PHE A 16 9.79 -6.94 13.62
N ASP A 17 10.88 -7.64 13.87
CA ASP A 17 11.35 -7.89 15.22
C ASP A 17 12.03 -6.66 15.82
N LYS A 18 11.89 -6.49 17.14
CA LYS A 18 12.59 -5.44 17.88
C LYS A 18 14.10 -5.57 17.71
N GLY A 19 14.74 -4.53 17.19
CA GLY A 19 16.16 -4.55 16.88
C GLY A 19 16.55 -5.40 15.68
N GLY A 20 15.57 -5.82 14.87
CA GLY A 20 15.80 -6.56 13.64
C GLY A 20 16.59 -5.78 12.61
N ALA A 21 17.28 -6.50 11.72
CA ALA A 21 18.10 -5.91 10.68
C ALA A 21 17.26 -5.18 9.62
N ASN A 22 17.83 -4.12 9.04
CA ASN A 22 17.32 -3.55 7.80
C ASN A 22 17.63 -4.49 6.64
N GLY A 23 16.69 -4.56 5.69
CA GLY A 23 16.85 -5.30 4.45
C GLY A 23 16.74 -4.35 3.27
N VAL A 24 16.02 -4.77 2.23
CA VAL A 24 15.67 -3.89 1.11
C VAL A 24 14.88 -2.66 1.60
N GLY A 25 14.01 -2.86 2.60
CA GLY A 25 13.35 -1.81 3.36
C GLY A 25 13.84 -1.75 4.82
N PRO A 26 13.51 -0.69 5.56
CA PRO A 26 13.89 -0.57 6.97
C PRO A 26 13.13 -1.55 7.86
N ASN A 27 13.69 -1.84 9.05
CA ASN A 27 12.97 -2.53 10.11
C ASN A 27 11.71 -1.74 10.50
N LEU A 28 10.59 -2.42 10.68
CA LEU A 28 9.28 -1.80 10.95
C LEU A 28 8.84 -1.83 12.42
N TRP A 29 9.69 -2.31 13.33
CA TRP A 29 9.36 -2.25 14.75
C TRP A 29 9.16 -0.80 15.23
N GLY A 30 8.02 -0.53 15.84
CA GLY A 30 7.69 0.79 16.35
C GLY A 30 7.45 1.85 15.27
N ILE A 31 7.13 1.46 14.04
CA ILE A 31 6.99 2.40 12.92
C ILE A 31 5.84 3.38 13.10
N VAL A 32 4.74 2.99 13.72
CA VAL A 32 3.59 3.86 13.95
C VAL A 32 3.96 4.95 14.97
N GLY A 33 3.86 6.19 14.56
CA GLY A 33 4.26 7.35 15.36
C GLY A 33 5.76 7.68 15.31
N LYS A 34 6.58 6.86 14.64
CA LYS A 34 8.00 7.11 14.47
C LYS A 34 8.27 8.19 13.42
N ALA A 35 9.38 8.89 13.57
CA ALA A 35 9.83 9.81 12.52
C ALA A 35 9.98 9.07 11.18
N LYS A 36 9.51 9.68 10.12
CA LYS A 36 9.83 9.23 8.76
C LYS A 36 11.33 9.28 8.59
N GLN A 37 11.91 8.27 7.98
CA GLN A 37 13.36 8.12 7.90
C GLN A 37 14.09 7.99 9.25
N GLY A 38 13.37 7.58 10.27
CA GLY A 38 13.92 7.48 11.63
C GLY A 38 14.68 6.20 11.94
N GLN A 39 14.75 5.24 11.02
CA GLN A 39 15.47 3.99 11.25
C GLN A 39 16.97 4.19 11.04
N SER A 40 17.72 3.89 12.08
CA SER A 40 19.19 3.98 12.05
C SER A 40 19.79 2.99 11.03
N GLY A 41 20.82 3.42 10.32
CA GLY A 41 21.57 2.56 9.40
C GLY A 41 20.86 2.21 8.11
N TYR A 42 19.70 2.81 7.82
CA TYR A 42 19.00 2.62 6.55
C TYR A 42 19.14 3.85 5.65
N ASN A 43 19.44 3.61 4.39
CA ASN A 43 19.59 4.68 3.39
C ASN A 43 18.26 4.91 2.65
N TYR A 44 17.55 5.95 3.06
CA TYR A 44 16.26 6.33 2.47
C TYR A 44 16.42 7.06 1.13
N SER A 45 15.37 6.98 0.29
CA SER A 45 15.35 7.65 -1.02
C SER A 45 15.22 9.18 -0.96
N GLY A 46 14.91 9.76 0.18
CA GLY A 46 14.57 11.18 0.31
C GLY A 46 13.13 11.52 -0.08
N ALA A 47 12.42 10.67 -0.78
CA ALA A 47 11.05 10.90 -1.23
C ALA A 47 10.06 11.20 -0.09
N LEU A 48 10.30 10.63 1.10
CA LEU A 48 9.45 10.83 2.28
C LEU A 48 9.67 12.17 2.97
N ILE A 49 10.79 12.84 2.73
CA ILE A 49 11.09 14.17 3.31
C ILE A 49 10.17 15.24 2.74
N ALA A 50 9.74 15.07 1.51
CA ALA A 50 8.90 16.04 0.79
C ALA A 50 7.48 16.15 1.36
N HIS A 51 7.06 15.21 2.21
CA HIS A 51 5.76 15.24 2.86
C HIS A 51 5.83 15.99 4.19
N GLY A 52 4.91 16.94 4.36
CA GLY A 52 4.92 17.87 5.47
C GLY A 52 4.80 17.29 6.88
N ASN A 53 4.30 16.05 7.03
CA ASN A 53 4.27 15.38 8.31
C ASN A 53 5.58 14.61 8.58
N PRO A 54 6.32 14.99 9.64
CA PRO A 54 7.61 14.34 9.92
C PRO A 54 7.49 12.93 10.52
N LYS A 55 6.29 12.52 10.93
CA LYS A 55 6.04 11.24 11.59
C LYS A 55 5.07 10.38 10.80
N TRP A 56 5.16 9.05 11.01
CA TRP A 56 4.20 8.10 10.51
C TRP A 56 2.95 8.07 11.38
N GLU A 57 2.03 8.97 11.12
CA GLU A 57 0.69 8.91 11.71
C GLU A 57 -0.20 7.92 10.96
N TYR A 58 -1.38 7.61 11.50
CA TYR A 58 -2.30 6.67 10.86
C TYR A 58 -2.69 7.08 9.44
N ILE A 59 -2.96 8.38 9.25
CA ILE A 59 -3.30 8.94 7.94
C ILE A 59 -2.17 8.74 6.93
N ASP A 60 -0.94 9.00 7.32
CA ASP A 60 0.22 8.84 6.45
C ASP A 60 0.44 7.39 6.03
N LEU A 61 0.35 6.47 6.99
CA LEU A 61 0.46 5.05 6.72
C LEU A 61 -0.67 4.56 5.81
N ASN A 62 -1.89 5.00 6.05
CA ASN A 62 -3.03 4.65 5.23
C ASN A 62 -2.87 5.12 3.79
N GLU A 63 -2.50 6.37 3.57
CA GLU A 63 -2.27 6.94 2.24
C GLU A 63 -1.06 6.31 1.54
N TYR A 64 0.04 6.13 2.26
CA TYR A 64 1.25 5.52 1.71
C TYR A 64 1.02 4.07 1.28
N LEU A 65 0.36 3.28 2.12
CA LEU A 65 0.03 1.89 1.81
C LEU A 65 -1.04 1.75 0.72
N TYR A 66 -1.86 2.77 0.52
CA TYR A 66 -2.81 2.80 -0.59
C TYR A 66 -2.10 2.87 -1.94
N LYS A 67 -1.21 3.83 -2.11
CA LYS A 67 -0.38 4.01 -3.31
C LYS A 67 0.96 4.65 -2.95
N PRO A 68 1.99 3.83 -2.65
CA PRO A 68 3.29 4.35 -2.23
C PRO A 68 3.90 5.36 -3.19
N LYS A 69 3.86 5.10 -4.48
CA LYS A 69 4.43 5.99 -5.50
C LYS A 69 3.66 7.29 -5.68
N LYS A 70 2.38 7.31 -5.36
CA LYS A 70 1.56 8.54 -5.39
C LYS A 70 1.82 9.38 -4.15
N TYR A 71 1.89 8.76 -2.98
CA TYR A 71 2.18 9.43 -1.72
C TYR A 71 3.60 10.01 -1.69
N ALA A 72 4.57 9.22 -2.11
CA ALA A 72 5.99 9.57 -2.11
C ALA A 72 6.61 9.31 -3.48
N PRO A 73 6.42 10.20 -4.48
CA PRO A 73 7.07 10.05 -5.79
C PRO A 73 8.58 9.92 -5.65
N GLY A 74 9.16 8.91 -6.27
CA GLY A 74 10.58 8.59 -6.14
C GLY A 74 10.91 7.64 -4.99
N THR A 75 9.92 7.13 -4.27
CA THR A 75 10.16 6.11 -3.25
C THR A 75 10.82 4.86 -3.82
N ASN A 76 11.77 4.30 -3.07
CA ASN A 76 12.38 3.01 -3.41
C ASN A 76 11.47 1.82 -3.12
N MET A 77 10.37 2.01 -2.40
CA MET A 77 9.42 0.95 -2.10
C MET A 77 8.64 0.55 -3.36
N ASN A 78 9.03 -0.59 -3.91
CA ASN A 78 8.38 -1.13 -5.10
C ASN A 78 7.19 -2.01 -4.72
N PHE A 79 6.11 -1.38 -4.33
CA PHE A 79 4.88 -2.02 -3.88
C PHE A 79 3.68 -1.35 -4.55
N ILE A 80 2.76 -2.15 -5.08
CA ILE A 80 1.60 -1.63 -5.81
C ILE A 80 0.59 -0.90 -4.92
N GLY A 81 0.52 -1.27 -3.65
CA GLY A 81 -0.42 -0.74 -2.68
C GLY A 81 -1.56 -1.69 -2.32
N LEU A 82 -2.25 -1.35 -1.26
CA LEU A 82 -3.43 -2.05 -0.74
C LEU A 82 -4.68 -1.21 -1.03
N LYS A 83 -5.49 -1.64 -1.99
CA LYS A 83 -6.69 -0.89 -2.40
C LYS A 83 -7.83 -0.97 -1.38
N LYS A 84 -7.97 -2.10 -0.70
CA LYS A 84 -9.05 -2.33 0.25
C LYS A 84 -8.79 -1.62 1.58
N PRO A 85 -9.71 -0.76 2.06
CA PRO A 85 -9.55 -0.05 3.33
C PRO A 85 -9.34 -0.99 4.52
N GLU A 86 -10.07 -2.10 4.55
CA GLU A 86 -9.97 -3.09 5.61
C GLU A 86 -8.62 -3.81 5.66
N ASP A 87 -7.93 -3.93 4.52
CA ASP A 87 -6.58 -4.47 4.48
C ASP A 87 -5.57 -3.47 5.04
N ARG A 88 -5.72 -2.19 4.70
CA ARG A 88 -4.89 -1.13 5.27
C ARG A 88 -5.10 -0.99 6.76
N ALA A 89 -6.34 -0.97 7.22
CA ALA A 89 -6.65 -0.95 8.64
C ALA A 89 -6.05 -2.14 9.39
N ALA A 90 -6.13 -3.33 8.82
CA ALA A 90 -5.60 -4.54 9.43
C ALA A 90 -4.06 -4.53 9.53
N ILE A 91 -3.36 -4.11 8.48
CA ILE A 91 -1.89 -4.05 8.52
C ILE A 91 -1.41 -2.93 9.46
N VAL A 92 -2.05 -1.78 9.46
CA VAL A 92 -1.71 -0.67 10.36
C VAL A 92 -1.93 -1.06 11.83
N ALA A 93 -3.02 -1.75 12.13
CA ALA A 93 -3.27 -2.29 13.47
C ALA A 93 -2.19 -3.31 13.90
N TYR A 94 -1.76 -4.15 12.99
CA TYR A 94 -0.65 -5.08 13.23
C TYR A 94 0.65 -4.34 13.49
N LEU A 95 1.02 -3.38 12.65
CA LEU A 95 2.22 -2.55 12.82
C LEU A 95 2.19 -1.77 14.14
N ARG A 96 1.02 -1.26 14.54
CA ARG A 96 0.83 -0.61 15.83
C ARG A 96 1.17 -1.54 16.99
N SER A 97 0.79 -2.80 16.91
CA SER A 97 1.06 -3.79 17.95
C SER A 97 2.56 -4.12 18.11
N LEU A 98 3.37 -3.83 17.09
CA LEU A 98 4.81 -4.02 17.10
C LEU A 98 5.50 -2.81 17.74
N SER A 99 5.28 -2.60 19.02
CA SER A 99 5.85 -1.49 19.77
C SER A 99 5.82 -1.81 21.26
N ASP A 100 6.81 -1.31 21.99
CA ASP A 100 6.83 -1.35 23.46
C ASP A 100 5.80 -0.35 24.05
N SER A 101 5.46 0.70 23.29
CA SER A 101 4.52 1.74 23.70
C SER A 101 3.62 2.11 22.51
N PRO A 102 2.61 1.28 22.20
CA PRO A 102 1.72 1.55 21.06
C PRO A 102 1.03 2.91 21.21
N VAL A 103 1.02 3.69 20.13
CA VAL A 103 0.32 4.98 20.11
C VAL A 103 -1.19 4.78 20.29
N PRO A 104 -1.95 5.79 20.79
CA PRO A 104 -3.40 5.72 20.90
C PRO A 104 -4.06 5.36 19.57
N LEU A 105 -5.20 4.68 19.64
CA LEU A 105 -6.00 4.40 18.44
C LEU A 105 -6.56 5.72 17.86
N PRO A 106 -6.79 5.78 16.54
CA PRO A 106 -7.44 6.94 15.95
C PRO A 106 -8.87 7.07 16.47
N THR A 107 -9.37 8.30 16.55
CA THR A 107 -10.77 8.55 16.87
C THR A 107 -11.67 8.26 15.67
N ASP A 108 -12.96 8.02 15.91
CA ASP A 108 -13.93 7.81 14.84
C ASP A 108 -13.98 8.99 13.87
N ALA A 109 -13.81 10.22 14.37
CA ALA A 109 -13.74 11.41 13.54
C ALA A 109 -12.51 11.42 12.61
N GLN A 110 -11.35 10.97 13.10
CA GLN A 110 -10.15 10.83 12.29
C GLN A 110 -10.32 9.76 11.22
N ILE A 111 -10.91 8.63 11.57
CA ILE A 111 -11.20 7.55 10.63
C ILE A 111 -12.13 8.03 9.51
N ALA A 112 -13.23 8.70 9.88
CA ALA A 112 -14.19 9.22 8.92
C ALA A 112 -13.57 10.26 7.96
N ALA A 113 -12.70 11.14 8.47
CA ALA A 113 -12.00 12.12 7.66
C ALA A 113 -11.05 11.46 6.64
N GLU A 114 -10.37 10.39 7.02
CA GLU A 114 -9.49 9.63 6.13
C GLU A 114 -10.26 8.88 5.05
N GLU A 115 -11.34 8.24 5.43
CA GLU A 115 -12.20 7.52 4.49
C GLU A 115 -12.76 8.48 3.43
N ALA A 116 -13.22 9.66 3.84
CA ALA A 116 -13.69 10.69 2.93
C ALA A 116 -12.60 11.17 1.96
N LYS A 117 -11.36 11.27 2.42
CA LYS A 117 -10.21 11.71 1.62
C LYS A 117 -9.79 10.68 0.56
N LEU A 118 -9.90 9.40 0.87
CA LEU A 118 -9.52 8.30 -0.02
C LEU A 118 -10.68 7.71 -0.79
N ALA A 119 -11.91 8.14 -0.52
CA ALA A 119 -13.07 7.73 -1.29
C ALA A 119 -12.88 8.10 -2.77
N PRO A 120 -13.15 7.18 -3.72
CA PRO A 120 -13.13 7.53 -5.12
C PRO A 120 -14.20 8.61 -5.40
N PRO A 121 -13.95 9.57 -6.30
CA PRO A 121 -14.99 10.50 -6.72
C PRO A 121 -16.16 9.70 -7.27
N GLU A 122 -17.38 10.07 -6.88
CA GLU A 122 -18.63 9.36 -7.21
C GLU A 122 -19.00 9.37 -8.71
N THR A 123 -18.10 9.76 -9.59
CA THR A 123 -18.33 9.90 -11.02
C THR A 123 -17.21 9.30 -11.86
N GLU A 124 -16.88 8.06 -11.64
CA GLU A 124 -16.22 7.30 -12.69
C GLU A 124 -16.90 5.94 -12.76
N GLY A 125 -17.84 5.85 -13.68
CA GLY A 125 -18.46 4.61 -14.06
C GLY A 125 -17.37 3.61 -14.44
N GLU A 126 -17.50 2.42 -13.93
CA GLU A 126 -16.70 1.28 -14.31
C GLU A 126 -16.82 1.09 -15.81
N GLY A 127 -15.83 1.48 -16.56
CA GLY A 127 -15.62 1.00 -17.89
C GLY A 127 -15.11 -0.43 -17.79
N GLU A 128 -16.00 -1.38 -17.72
CA GLU A 128 -15.69 -2.75 -18.09
C GLU A 128 -15.39 -2.76 -19.57
N GLU A 129 -14.13 -2.69 -19.89
CA GLU A 129 -13.68 -3.08 -21.22
C GLU A 129 -13.75 -4.61 -21.30
N ASN A 130 -14.90 -5.09 -21.69
CA ASN A 130 -15.07 -6.45 -22.14
C ASN A 130 -14.56 -6.53 -23.57
N SER A 131 -13.31 -6.92 -23.74
CA SER A 131 -12.77 -7.29 -25.03
C SER A 131 -13.24 -8.68 -25.37
N GLU A 132 -14.41 -8.78 -25.99
CA GLU A 132 -14.79 -9.95 -26.74
C GLU A 132 -13.98 -9.99 -28.03
N GLU A 133 -12.97 -10.78 -28.00
CA GLU A 133 -12.28 -11.24 -29.21
C GLU A 133 -13.18 -12.24 -29.94
N THR A 134 -13.92 -11.74 -30.89
CA THR A 134 -14.60 -12.60 -31.87
C THR A 134 -13.60 -13.03 -32.92
N SER A 135 -13.04 -14.20 -32.77
CA SER A 135 -12.34 -14.86 -33.86
C SER A 135 -13.36 -15.32 -34.88
N ASN A 136 -13.45 -14.61 -35.96
CA ASN A 136 -14.20 -15.06 -37.13
C ASN A 136 -13.26 -15.85 -38.04
N SER A 137 -13.34 -17.15 -37.96
CA SER A 137 -12.72 -18.03 -38.94
C SER A 137 -13.66 -18.16 -40.14
N ASP A 138 -13.39 -17.41 -41.15
CA ASP A 138 -14.03 -17.60 -42.43
C ASP A 138 -13.30 -18.69 -43.21
N THR A 139 -13.99 -19.80 -43.41
CA THR A 139 -13.60 -20.90 -44.28
C THR A 139 -14.23 -20.68 -45.63
N THR A 140 -13.48 -20.18 -46.55
CA THR A 140 -13.91 -20.21 -47.95
C THR A 140 -13.48 -21.50 -48.61
N ASP A 141 -14.46 -22.33 -48.82
CA ASP A 141 -14.43 -23.36 -49.82
C ASP A 141 -14.33 -22.75 -51.21
N THR A 142 -13.42 -23.20 -51.98
CA THR A 142 -13.43 -23.02 -53.43
C THR A 142 -13.37 -24.37 -54.08
N GLU A 143 -14.50 -24.83 -54.44
CA GLU A 143 -14.66 -25.86 -55.44
C GLU A 143 -14.27 -25.36 -56.80
N THR A 144 -13.46 -26.07 -57.52
CA THR A 144 -13.38 -25.92 -58.96
C THR A 144 -13.29 -27.30 -59.55
N SER A 145 -14.33 -27.63 -60.20
CA SER A 145 -14.45 -28.78 -61.10
C SER A 145 -13.92 -28.43 -62.50
N GLU A 146 -13.45 -29.45 -63.16
CA GLU A 146 -13.03 -29.73 -64.52
C GLU A 146 -11.54 -29.57 -64.84
#